data_cb3b5ca35978889155ff0473367fa000
#
_entry.id   cb3b5ca35978889155ff0473367fa000
#
_cell.length_a   1.000
_cell.length_b   1.000
_cell.length_c   1.000
_cell.angle_alpha   90.00
_cell.angle_beta   90.00
_cell.angle_gamma   90.00
#
_symmetry.space_group_name_H-M   'P 1'
#
loop_
_entity.id
_entity.type
_entity.pdbx_description
1 polymer ?
#
loop_
_entity_poly.entity_id
_entity_poly.type
_entity_poly.pdbx_seq_one_letter_code
_entity_poly.pdbx_strand_id
1 'polypeptide(L)'
;MRDPRSWPFWQVPPRLLVAVLTVEVTAVLLVARLVVDGLPGPTPLWRAAAIVGLGVAQVEIAAGIERVRKQIGGPLHVDLCSVWTFAGALVLPPALAVGVAVVVHTHLWWRSWRPRLPLYKQLFSTSTVALACLAGGAVGAVARQGGGVLGELGVVTIGLALLAYLVVNSALVAAAIMMSAPRPDVVAALGEWDDNALEFATLCLGALTAVGLVVNPFLALFALPAVLLLHRAVLARHLEQAAITDPKTGLLTASAWHTRAERELARPAAAPSAVLVIDLDHFKEVNDRHGHIAGDSVLGAVAEGLRAEVRDQDLVGRFGGEEFVVLLAGVDVSADGTDVLAIAERIRAGVAALRVEIDTPDGPLPVTGLTVSIGAAIHPRHGTDVGALMHAADAALYAAKRAGRNTVRLAAAAAADVLTQPEAPH
;
A
#
# COMPACT_ATOMS: atom_id res chain seq x y z
N MET A 1 20.98 14.82 27.25
CA MET A 1 20.78 15.50 25.94
C MET A 1 21.42 14.60 24.92
N ARG A 2 20.65 14.11 23.89
CA ARG A 2 21.22 13.29 22.82
C ARG A 2 22.10 14.20 21.96
N ASP A 3 23.27 13.71 21.55
CA ASP A 3 24.19 14.42 20.66
C ASP A 3 23.44 14.87 19.38
N PRO A 4 23.44 16.18 19.06
CA PRO A 4 22.78 16.66 17.82
C PRO A 4 23.30 15.99 16.54
N ARG A 5 24.54 15.48 16.54
CA ARG A 5 25.14 14.77 15.40
C ARG A 5 24.54 13.38 15.16
N SER A 6 23.84 12.80 16.14
CA SER A 6 23.14 11.52 16.02
C SER A 6 21.72 11.65 15.43
N TRP A 7 21.29 12.84 15.04
CA TRP A 7 19.98 13.05 14.45
C TRP A 7 19.91 12.44 13.05
N PRO A 8 18.80 11.78 12.67
CA PRO A 8 18.60 11.19 11.33
C PRO A 8 18.78 12.19 10.20
N PHE A 9 18.61 13.49 10.47
CA PHE A 9 18.81 14.59 9.53
C PHE A 9 20.26 14.66 8.99
N TRP A 10 21.27 14.38 9.80
CA TRP A 10 22.67 14.42 9.36
C TRP A 10 23.14 13.16 8.64
N GLN A 11 22.30 12.12 8.60
CA GLN A 11 22.55 10.87 7.86
C GLN A 11 22.02 10.93 6.42
N VAL A 12 21.37 12.04 6.06
CA VAL A 12 20.78 12.27 4.73
C VAL A 12 21.89 12.63 3.72
N PRO A 13 21.81 12.18 2.44
CA PRO A 13 22.76 12.58 1.41
C PRO A 13 22.91 14.11 1.30
N PRO A 14 24.13 14.66 1.16
CA PRO A 14 24.34 16.11 1.17
C PRO A 14 23.52 16.88 0.13
N ARG A 15 23.27 16.27 -1.04
CA ARG A 15 22.44 16.87 -2.11
C ARG A 15 21.00 17.07 -1.65
N LEU A 16 20.42 16.07 -0.97
CA LEU A 16 19.08 16.15 -0.44
C LEU A 16 19.00 17.14 0.71
N LEU A 17 20.02 17.19 1.58
CA LEU A 17 20.11 18.16 2.67
C LEU A 17 20.06 19.60 2.15
N VAL A 18 20.87 19.91 1.11
CA VAL A 18 20.88 21.25 0.49
C VAL A 18 19.53 21.58 -0.12
N ALA A 19 18.89 20.64 -0.83
CA ALA A 19 17.57 20.86 -1.43
C ALA A 19 16.50 21.12 -0.36
N VAL A 20 16.46 20.32 0.70
CA VAL A 20 15.51 20.48 1.82
C VAL A 20 15.68 21.86 2.45
N LEU A 21 16.92 22.24 2.81
CA LEU A 21 17.20 23.56 3.40
C LEU A 21 16.85 24.71 2.45
N THR A 22 17.11 24.56 1.16
CA THR A 22 16.73 25.59 0.16
C THR A 22 15.23 25.80 0.12
N VAL A 23 14.44 24.73 0.10
CA VAL A 23 12.97 24.79 0.11
C VAL A 23 12.46 25.44 1.40
N GLU A 24 12.97 25.02 2.57
CA GLU A 24 12.56 25.55 3.86
C GLU A 24 12.92 27.04 3.99
N VAL A 25 14.15 27.43 3.66
CA VAL A 25 14.60 28.83 3.71
C VAL A 25 13.77 29.69 2.74
N THR A 26 13.51 29.21 1.52
CA THR A 26 12.69 29.93 0.55
C THR A 26 11.29 30.15 1.07
N ALA A 27 10.66 29.11 1.64
CA ALA A 27 9.33 29.22 2.23
C ALA A 27 9.32 30.24 3.39
N VAL A 28 10.30 30.19 4.30
CA VAL A 28 10.41 31.13 5.43
C VAL A 28 10.60 32.56 4.94
N LEU A 29 11.49 32.81 3.97
CA LEU A 29 11.75 34.15 3.45
C LEU A 29 10.50 34.74 2.76
N LEU A 30 9.79 33.94 1.96
CA LEU A 30 8.54 34.40 1.34
C LEU A 30 7.46 34.72 2.35
N VAL A 31 7.30 33.90 3.38
CA VAL A 31 6.33 34.15 4.45
C VAL A 31 6.72 35.40 5.26
N ALA A 32 7.98 35.55 5.62
CA ALA A 32 8.47 36.74 6.34
C ALA A 32 8.18 38.03 5.55
N ARG A 33 8.42 38.02 4.23
CA ARG A 33 8.08 39.15 3.37
C ARG A 33 6.58 39.49 3.41
N LEU A 34 5.72 38.48 3.31
CA LEU A 34 4.26 38.64 3.31
C LEU A 34 3.72 39.21 4.64
N VAL A 35 4.38 38.89 5.76
CA VAL A 35 4.01 39.44 7.08
C VAL A 35 4.38 40.93 7.18
N VAL A 36 5.48 41.34 6.56
CA VAL A 36 5.92 42.75 6.54
C VAL A 36 4.97 43.63 5.74
N ASP A 37 4.32 43.08 4.69
CA ASP A 37 3.37 43.82 3.85
C ASP A 37 2.04 44.19 4.57
N GLY A 38 1.85 43.74 5.81
CA GLY A 38 0.77 44.09 6.71
C GLY A 38 -0.20 42.96 7.04
N LEU A 39 -0.82 43.07 8.23
CA LEU A 39 -1.80 42.08 8.69
C LEU A 39 -3.17 42.38 8.00
N PRO A 40 -3.86 41.34 7.57
CA PRO A 40 -5.18 41.49 6.93
C PRO A 40 -6.26 41.92 7.93
N GLY A 41 -7.29 42.61 7.44
CA GLY A 41 -8.43 43.01 8.25
C GLY A 41 -9.23 41.81 8.84
N PRO A 42 -10.32 42.08 9.60
CA PRO A 42 -11.03 41.02 10.36
C PRO A 42 -11.75 39.98 9.49
N THR A 43 -12.21 40.35 8.28
CA THR A 43 -12.99 39.46 7.41
C THR A 43 -12.25 38.19 6.98
N PRO A 44 -10.96 38.24 6.58
CA PRO A 44 -10.22 36.99 6.26
C PRO A 44 -9.87 36.15 7.49
N LEU A 45 -9.82 36.74 8.69
CA LEU A 45 -9.46 35.98 9.91
C LEU A 45 -10.51 34.93 10.29
N TRP A 46 -11.81 35.27 10.22
CA TRP A 46 -12.82 34.27 10.55
C TRP A 46 -12.87 33.14 9.50
N ARG A 47 -12.62 33.44 8.21
CA ARG A 47 -12.49 32.39 7.18
C ARG A 47 -11.31 31.45 7.47
N ALA A 48 -10.17 32.02 7.82
CA ALA A 48 -9.00 31.25 8.22
C ALA A 48 -9.32 30.35 9.43
N ALA A 49 -9.97 30.90 10.45
CA ALA A 49 -10.39 30.17 11.64
C ALA A 49 -11.37 29.01 11.29
N ALA A 50 -12.32 29.25 10.41
CA ALA A 50 -13.24 28.21 9.94
C ALA A 50 -12.53 27.08 9.22
N ILE A 51 -11.62 27.39 8.28
CA ILE A 51 -10.85 26.39 7.55
C ILE A 51 -9.96 25.59 8.51
N VAL A 52 -9.24 26.26 9.43
CA VAL A 52 -8.43 25.58 10.45
C VAL A 52 -9.30 24.69 11.33
N GLY A 53 -10.45 25.19 11.79
CA GLY A 53 -11.38 24.42 12.62
C GLY A 53 -11.87 23.14 11.93
N LEU A 54 -12.25 23.24 10.66
CA LEU A 54 -12.67 22.10 9.85
C LEU A 54 -11.51 21.12 9.59
N GLY A 55 -10.32 21.62 9.28
CA GLY A 55 -9.12 20.79 9.08
C GLY A 55 -8.72 20.04 10.35
N VAL A 56 -8.73 20.71 11.49
CA VAL A 56 -8.47 20.08 12.81
C VAL A 56 -9.56 19.04 13.13
N ALA A 57 -10.85 19.37 12.90
CA ALA A 57 -11.93 18.42 13.12
C ALA A 57 -11.79 17.16 12.25
N GLN A 58 -11.43 17.32 10.96
CA GLN A 58 -11.12 16.19 10.08
C GLN A 58 -10.01 15.31 10.67
N VAL A 59 -8.89 15.88 11.10
CA VAL A 59 -7.75 15.13 11.66
C VAL A 59 -8.16 14.38 12.92
N GLU A 60 -8.94 15.00 13.81
CA GLU A 60 -9.41 14.34 15.05
C GLU A 60 -10.35 13.17 14.76
N ILE A 61 -11.29 13.33 13.82
CA ILE A 61 -12.22 12.27 13.44
C ILE A 61 -11.45 11.14 12.73
N ALA A 62 -10.57 11.47 11.80
CA ALA A 62 -9.72 10.51 11.10
C ALA A 62 -8.79 9.75 12.05
N ALA A 63 -8.22 10.40 13.06
CA ALA A 63 -7.39 9.77 14.09
C ALA A 63 -8.15 8.70 14.90
N GLY A 64 -9.48 8.82 15.03
CA GLY A 64 -10.35 7.78 15.60
C GLY A 64 -10.39 6.53 14.72
N ILE A 65 -10.51 6.70 13.41
CA ILE A 65 -10.53 5.63 12.41
C ILE A 65 -9.15 4.95 12.34
N GLU A 66 -8.07 5.72 12.40
CA GLU A 66 -6.70 5.21 12.36
C GLU A 66 -6.27 4.40 13.58
N ARG A 67 -6.88 4.62 14.75
CA ARG A 67 -6.60 3.78 15.94
C ARG A 67 -6.93 2.32 15.70
N VAL A 68 -7.99 2.03 14.98
CA VAL A 68 -8.36 0.67 14.56
C VAL A 68 -7.32 0.08 13.61
N ARG A 69 -6.79 0.87 12.68
CA ARG A 69 -5.75 0.46 11.72
C ARG A 69 -4.41 0.11 12.37
N LYS A 70 -4.00 0.85 13.41
CA LYS A 70 -2.72 0.62 14.12
C LYS A 70 -2.60 -0.80 14.70
N GLN A 71 -3.72 -1.48 14.90
CA GLN A 71 -3.76 -2.87 15.37
C GLN A 71 -3.54 -3.89 14.24
N ILE A 72 -3.66 -3.48 12.97
CA ILE A 72 -3.64 -4.37 11.80
C ILE A 72 -2.34 -4.25 10.98
N GLY A 73 -1.42 -3.32 11.32
CA GLY A 73 -0.02 -3.35 10.82
C GLY A 73 0.26 -2.72 9.44
N GLY A 74 -0.52 -1.74 8.96
CA GLY A 74 -0.26 -1.10 7.65
C GLY A 74 0.62 0.17 7.70
N PRO A 75 1.53 0.39 6.73
CA PRO A 75 2.47 1.52 6.72
C PRO A 75 1.93 2.82 6.10
N LEU A 76 0.79 2.85 5.41
CA LEU A 76 0.35 4.01 4.64
C LEU A 76 -0.51 4.97 5.44
N HIS A 77 -0.18 6.24 5.28
CA HIS A 77 -0.92 7.38 5.80
C HIS A 77 -1.50 8.19 4.64
N VAL A 78 -2.80 8.43 4.66
CA VAL A 78 -3.49 9.23 3.65
C VAL A 78 -3.64 10.64 4.18
N ASP A 79 -2.99 11.59 3.53
CA ASP A 79 -3.15 13.01 3.82
C ASP A 79 -4.20 13.61 2.88
N LEU A 80 -5.33 14.02 3.43
CA LEU A 80 -6.41 14.69 2.71
C LEU A 80 -6.54 16.18 3.12
N CYS A 81 -5.50 16.73 3.77
CA CYS A 81 -5.50 18.12 4.22
C CYS A 81 -5.40 19.13 3.08
N SER A 82 -5.04 18.68 1.88
CA SER A 82 -5.00 19.51 0.67
C SER A 82 -6.33 20.22 0.37
N VAL A 83 -7.46 19.66 0.80
CA VAL A 83 -8.78 20.31 0.75
C VAL A 83 -8.75 21.67 1.43
N TRP A 84 -8.23 21.71 2.65
CA TRP A 84 -8.24 22.93 3.48
C TRP A 84 -7.16 23.91 3.08
N THR A 85 -5.98 23.42 2.73
CA THR A 85 -4.85 24.25 2.32
C THR A 85 -5.11 24.92 0.97
N PHE A 86 -5.71 24.20 0.01
CA PHE A 86 -6.07 24.75 -1.29
C PHE A 86 -7.28 25.69 -1.20
N ALA A 87 -8.30 25.35 -0.40
CA ALA A 87 -9.39 26.29 -0.13
C ALA A 87 -8.86 27.60 0.46
N GLY A 88 -7.95 27.51 1.43
CA GLY A 88 -7.24 28.67 1.99
C GLY A 88 -6.48 29.48 0.94
N ALA A 89 -5.74 28.80 0.05
CA ALA A 89 -4.98 29.46 -1.02
C ALA A 89 -5.87 30.30 -1.95
N LEU A 90 -7.09 29.85 -2.23
CA LEU A 90 -8.03 30.55 -3.12
C LEU A 90 -8.73 31.77 -2.46
N VAL A 91 -9.07 31.68 -1.17
CA VAL A 91 -9.94 32.68 -0.53
C VAL A 91 -9.25 33.58 0.49
N LEU A 92 -8.05 33.23 0.95
CA LEU A 92 -7.31 33.98 1.97
C LEU A 92 -6.17 34.79 1.36
N PRO A 93 -5.76 35.88 2.05
CA PRO A 93 -4.45 36.47 1.81
C PRO A 93 -3.32 35.46 1.97
N PRO A 94 -2.22 35.56 1.19
CA PRO A 94 -1.17 34.55 1.16
C PRO A 94 -0.59 34.17 2.54
N ALA A 95 -0.38 35.14 3.41
CA ALA A 95 0.15 34.89 4.75
C ALA A 95 -0.80 34.02 5.60
N LEU A 96 -2.11 34.25 5.51
CA LEU A 96 -3.11 33.45 6.22
C LEU A 96 -3.27 32.06 5.59
N ALA A 97 -3.20 31.93 4.25
CA ALA A 97 -3.24 30.66 3.56
C ALA A 97 -2.08 29.74 4.02
N VAL A 98 -0.87 30.28 4.09
CA VAL A 98 0.29 29.56 4.64
C VAL A 98 0.10 29.24 6.12
N GLY A 99 -0.45 30.18 6.90
CA GLY A 99 -0.79 29.96 8.30
C GLY A 99 -1.72 28.76 8.51
N VAL A 100 -2.76 28.65 7.68
CA VAL A 100 -3.67 27.47 7.66
C VAL A 100 -2.89 26.19 7.39
N ALA A 101 -2.04 26.17 6.34
CA ALA A 101 -1.23 24.99 6.01
C ALA A 101 -0.32 24.58 7.19
N VAL A 102 0.38 25.53 7.80
CA VAL A 102 1.26 25.27 8.94
C VAL A 102 0.48 24.69 10.11
N VAL A 103 -0.65 25.29 10.48
CA VAL A 103 -1.43 24.84 11.65
C VAL A 103 -1.99 23.44 11.41
N VAL A 104 -2.65 23.20 10.27
CA VAL A 104 -3.30 21.91 9.96
C VAL A 104 -2.26 20.79 9.85
N HIS A 105 -1.15 21.00 9.13
CA HIS A 105 -0.10 19.98 8.98
C HIS A 105 0.68 19.73 10.29
N THR A 106 0.90 20.77 11.10
CA THR A 106 1.53 20.59 12.43
C THR A 106 0.62 19.79 13.34
N HIS A 107 -0.69 20.06 13.33
CA HIS A 107 -1.68 19.31 14.11
C HIS A 107 -1.75 17.86 13.65
N LEU A 108 -1.81 17.60 12.33
CA LEU A 108 -1.78 16.27 11.74
C LEU A 108 -0.54 15.48 12.17
N TRP A 109 0.65 16.12 12.09
CA TRP A 109 1.88 15.47 12.51
C TRP A 109 1.87 15.14 14.01
N TRP A 110 1.47 16.08 14.85
CA TRP A 110 1.40 15.88 16.30
C TRP A 110 0.46 14.74 16.66
N ARG A 111 -0.67 14.64 15.98
CA ARG A 111 -1.75 13.74 16.32
C ARG A 111 -1.58 12.32 15.76
N SER A 112 -1.12 12.20 14.52
CA SER A 112 -1.13 10.95 13.78
C SER A 112 0.25 10.41 13.43
N TRP A 113 1.24 11.27 13.18
CA TRP A 113 2.52 10.85 12.60
C TRP A 113 3.67 10.75 13.61
N ARG A 114 3.60 11.45 14.70
CA ARG A 114 4.61 11.36 15.76
C ARG A 114 4.47 10.03 16.55
N PRO A 115 5.56 9.30 16.85
CA PRO A 115 6.99 9.59 16.60
C PRO A 115 7.54 9.00 15.28
N ARG A 116 6.70 8.46 14.39
CA ARG A 116 7.11 7.69 13.19
C ARG A 116 7.75 8.56 12.11
N LEU A 117 7.26 9.79 11.91
CA LEU A 117 7.81 10.72 10.95
C LEU A 117 8.76 11.71 11.63
N PRO A 118 10.08 11.72 11.26
CA PRO A 118 11.05 12.66 11.79
C PRO A 118 10.66 14.11 11.50
N LEU A 119 10.97 15.03 12.41
CA LEU A 119 10.61 16.45 12.34
C LEU A 119 11.08 17.11 11.02
N TYR A 120 12.28 16.80 10.55
CA TYR A 120 12.79 17.41 9.29
C TYR A 120 11.94 17.04 8.06
N LYS A 121 11.42 15.81 7.99
CA LYS A 121 10.51 15.41 6.91
C LYS A 121 9.18 16.15 7.00
N GLN A 122 8.70 16.38 8.21
CA GLN A 122 7.50 17.17 8.43
C GLN A 122 7.68 18.64 8.04
N LEU A 123 8.80 19.26 8.42
CA LEU A 123 9.12 20.63 8.05
C LEU A 123 9.20 20.76 6.51
N PHE A 124 9.89 19.85 5.85
CA PHE A 124 9.95 19.82 4.40
C PHE A 124 8.57 19.72 3.76
N SER A 125 7.75 18.72 4.17
CA SER A 125 6.38 18.54 3.65
C SER A 125 5.51 19.79 3.87
N THR A 126 5.58 20.41 5.05
CA THR A 126 4.86 21.65 5.33
C THR A 126 5.33 22.79 4.44
N SER A 127 6.64 22.87 4.16
CA SER A 127 7.23 23.90 3.30
C SER A 127 6.82 23.73 1.84
N THR A 128 6.76 22.48 1.32
CA THR A 128 6.28 22.22 -0.05
C THR A 128 4.82 22.63 -0.21
N VAL A 129 3.96 22.29 0.75
CA VAL A 129 2.55 22.69 0.76
C VAL A 129 2.40 24.22 0.87
N ALA A 130 3.22 24.87 1.71
CA ALA A 130 3.21 26.33 1.82
C ALA A 130 3.56 27.01 0.48
N LEU A 131 4.58 26.52 -0.21
CA LEU A 131 4.95 27.03 -1.55
C LEU A 131 3.87 26.74 -2.59
N ALA A 132 3.23 25.56 -2.54
CA ALA A 132 2.09 25.24 -3.40
C ALA A 132 0.89 26.16 -3.14
N CYS A 133 0.58 26.49 -1.87
CA CYS A 133 -0.43 27.47 -1.50
C CYS A 133 -0.11 28.86 -2.07
N LEU A 134 1.15 29.28 -2.00
CA LEU A 134 1.56 30.58 -2.56
C LEU A 134 1.45 30.59 -4.08
N ALA A 135 1.83 29.52 -4.78
CA ALA A 135 1.70 29.41 -6.23
C ALA A 135 0.23 29.43 -6.68
N GLY A 136 -0.61 28.57 -6.10
CA GLY A 136 -2.04 28.55 -6.39
C GLY A 136 -2.75 29.85 -6.00
N GLY A 137 -2.39 30.42 -4.85
CA GLY A 137 -2.93 31.69 -4.35
C GLY A 137 -2.53 32.91 -5.20
N ALA A 138 -1.34 32.92 -5.81
CA ALA A 138 -0.91 33.94 -6.75
C ALA A 138 -1.77 33.94 -8.02
N VAL A 139 -2.06 32.76 -8.58
CA VAL A 139 -2.99 32.60 -9.71
C VAL A 139 -4.40 33.01 -9.27
N GLY A 140 -4.88 32.57 -8.11
CA GLY A 140 -6.18 32.94 -7.56
C GLY A 140 -6.34 34.46 -7.27
N ALA A 141 -5.24 35.19 -7.06
CA ALA A 141 -5.27 36.64 -6.89
C ALA A 141 -5.75 37.36 -8.16
N VAL A 142 -5.41 36.83 -9.33
CA VAL A 142 -5.85 37.37 -10.62
C VAL A 142 -7.41 37.27 -10.74
N ALA A 143 -7.97 36.12 -10.30
CA ALA A 143 -9.43 35.96 -10.27
C ALA A 143 -10.12 36.97 -9.34
N ARG A 144 -9.50 37.26 -8.20
CA ARG A 144 -10.06 38.24 -7.24
C ARG A 144 -10.12 39.64 -7.79
N GLN A 145 -9.19 40.03 -8.69
CA GLN A 145 -9.18 41.32 -9.35
C GLN A 145 -10.21 41.41 -10.51
N GLY A 146 -10.52 40.25 -11.15
CA GLY A 146 -11.44 40.15 -12.28
C GLY A 146 -12.90 39.79 -11.95
N GLY A 147 -13.40 40.12 -10.74
CA GLY A 147 -14.80 39.84 -10.34
C GLY A 147 -14.94 38.70 -9.32
N GLY A 148 -13.82 38.14 -8.82
CA GLY A 148 -13.82 37.13 -7.80
C GLY A 148 -13.93 35.70 -8.36
N VAL A 149 -13.95 34.71 -7.42
CA VAL A 149 -14.02 33.26 -7.72
C VAL A 149 -15.32 32.89 -8.48
N LEU A 150 -16.34 33.73 -8.40
CA LEU A 150 -17.65 33.56 -9.06
C LEU A 150 -17.76 34.34 -10.38
N GLY A 151 -16.73 35.10 -10.80
CA GLY A 151 -16.72 35.82 -12.08
C GLY A 151 -16.63 34.89 -13.29
N GLU A 152 -16.85 35.40 -14.49
CA GLU A 152 -16.85 34.63 -15.75
C GLU A 152 -15.56 33.85 -15.98
N LEU A 153 -14.41 34.37 -15.54
CA LEU A 153 -13.12 33.72 -15.59
C LEU A 153 -12.80 32.85 -14.34
N GLY A 154 -13.69 32.78 -13.37
CA GLY A 154 -13.44 32.12 -12.08
C GLY A 154 -13.10 30.65 -12.21
N VAL A 155 -13.82 29.89 -13.03
CA VAL A 155 -13.59 28.45 -13.24
C VAL A 155 -12.21 28.20 -13.87
N VAL A 156 -11.85 28.99 -14.90
CA VAL A 156 -10.53 28.87 -15.56
C VAL A 156 -9.42 29.19 -14.58
N THR A 157 -9.58 30.23 -13.77
CA THR A 157 -8.57 30.63 -12.79
C THR A 157 -8.44 29.61 -11.65
N ILE A 158 -9.55 29.01 -11.19
CA ILE A 158 -9.51 27.92 -10.23
C ILE A 158 -8.75 26.72 -10.82
N GLY A 159 -9.01 26.36 -12.08
CA GLY A 159 -8.29 25.27 -12.76
C GLY A 159 -6.80 25.53 -12.88
N LEU A 160 -6.41 26.76 -13.25
CA LEU A 160 -4.99 27.16 -13.31
C LEU A 160 -4.34 27.21 -11.93
N ALA A 161 -5.05 27.66 -10.89
CA ALA A 161 -4.56 27.66 -9.51
C ALA A 161 -4.36 26.24 -8.99
N LEU A 162 -5.29 25.33 -9.30
CA LEU A 162 -5.18 23.90 -8.99
C LEU A 162 -3.94 23.29 -9.67
N LEU A 163 -3.77 23.55 -10.96
CA LEU A 163 -2.60 23.06 -11.71
C LEU A 163 -1.29 23.60 -11.12
N ALA A 164 -1.23 24.89 -10.80
CA ALA A 164 -0.05 25.50 -10.19
C ALA A 164 0.27 24.88 -8.83
N TYR A 165 -0.75 24.66 -7.99
CA TYR A 165 -0.58 23.98 -6.70
C TYR A 165 -0.03 22.56 -6.89
N LEU A 166 -0.69 21.77 -7.74
CA LEU A 166 -0.32 20.37 -8.00
C LEU A 166 1.11 20.27 -8.54
N VAL A 167 1.45 21.07 -9.55
CA VAL A 167 2.78 21.04 -10.18
C VAL A 167 3.87 21.40 -9.17
N VAL A 168 3.67 22.47 -8.38
CA VAL A 168 4.69 22.89 -7.39
C VAL A 168 4.87 21.82 -6.31
N ASN A 169 3.77 21.30 -5.74
CA ASN A 169 3.85 20.27 -4.71
C ASN A 169 4.51 19.00 -5.24
N SER A 170 4.02 18.45 -6.35
CA SER A 170 4.54 17.21 -6.92
C SER A 170 5.99 17.33 -7.41
N ALA A 171 6.37 18.47 -8.01
CA ALA A 171 7.74 18.68 -8.48
C ALA A 171 8.75 18.73 -7.31
N LEU A 172 8.41 19.42 -6.22
CA LEU A 172 9.28 19.50 -5.04
C LEU A 172 9.44 18.15 -4.33
N VAL A 173 8.33 17.39 -4.21
CA VAL A 173 8.36 16.04 -3.63
C VAL A 173 9.13 15.08 -4.51
N ALA A 174 8.86 15.06 -5.83
CA ALA A 174 9.57 14.21 -6.78
C ALA A 174 11.07 14.52 -6.81
N ALA A 175 11.46 15.81 -6.78
CA ALA A 175 12.87 16.19 -6.71
C ALA A 175 13.55 15.65 -5.43
N ALA A 176 12.89 15.71 -4.29
CA ALA A 176 13.42 15.15 -3.05
C ALA A 176 13.57 13.62 -3.11
N ILE A 177 12.58 12.92 -3.68
CA ILE A 177 12.63 11.45 -3.87
C ILE A 177 13.80 11.08 -4.80
N MET A 178 13.93 11.75 -5.94
CA MET A 178 15.02 11.52 -6.89
C MET A 178 16.41 11.76 -6.28
N MET A 179 16.55 12.76 -5.42
CA MET A 179 17.81 13.03 -4.74
C MET A 179 18.13 12.06 -3.61
N SER A 180 17.12 11.36 -3.07
CA SER A 180 17.30 10.37 -2.00
C SER A 180 17.63 8.98 -2.54
N ALA A 181 17.24 8.64 -3.76
CA ALA A 181 17.41 7.32 -4.34
C ALA A 181 18.81 7.13 -4.96
N PRO A 182 19.46 5.96 -4.75
CA PRO A 182 20.73 5.64 -5.39
C PRO A 182 20.63 5.52 -6.94
N ARG A 183 19.47 5.10 -7.42
CA ARG A 183 19.10 5.03 -8.84
C ARG A 183 17.78 5.78 -9.02
N PRO A 184 17.82 7.03 -9.50
CA PRO A 184 16.60 7.81 -9.66
C PRO A 184 15.74 7.26 -10.79
N ASP A 185 14.48 6.96 -10.48
CA ASP A 185 13.44 6.61 -11.44
C ASP A 185 12.37 7.71 -11.42
N VAL A 186 12.20 8.38 -12.56
CA VAL A 186 11.26 9.50 -12.69
C VAL A 186 9.81 9.02 -12.53
N VAL A 187 9.48 7.83 -13.04
CA VAL A 187 8.12 7.28 -12.96
C VAL A 187 7.78 6.97 -11.51
N ALA A 188 8.69 6.32 -10.79
CA ALA A 188 8.54 6.02 -9.37
C ALA A 188 8.51 7.30 -8.51
N ALA A 189 9.24 8.36 -8.90
CA ALA A 189 9.27 9.63 -8.17
C ALA A 189 7.99 10.47 -8.34
N LEU A 190 7.26 10.30 -9.45
CA LEU A 190 5.98 10.96 -9.69
C LEU A 190 4.82 10.29 -8.92
N GLY A 191 5.05 9.15 -8.28
CA GLY A 191 4.06 8.41 -7.52
C GLY A 191 3.10 7.58 -8.40
N GLU A 192 2.27 6.77 -7.74
CA GLU A 192 1.27 5.97 -8.42
C GLU A 192 0.12 6.84 -8.94
N TRP A 193 -0.53 6.38 -10.03
CA TRP A 193 -1.67 7.09 -10.61
C TRP A 193 -2.81 7.31 -9.60
N ASP A 194 -3.05 6.35 -8.73
CA ASP A 194 -4.10 6.40 -7.72
C ASP A 194 -3.85 7.50 -6.68
N ASP A 195 -2.60 7.71 -6.27
CA ASP A 195 -2.22 8.78 -5.33
C ASP A 195 -2.41 10.16 -5.96
N ASN A 196 -1.99 10.32 -7.22
CA ASN A 196 -2.16 11.57 -7.95
C ASN A 196 -3.64 11.89 -8.23
N ALA A 197 -4.45 10.87 -8.53
CA ALA A 197 -5.91 11.01 -8.71
C ALA A 197 -6.59 11.42 -7.40
N LEU A 198 -6.13 10.88 -6.27
CA LEU A 198 -6.62 11.25 -4.95
C LEU A 198 -6.27 12.70 -4.60
N GLU A 199 -5.03 13.13 -4.85
CA GLU A 199 -4.60 14.52 -4.64
C GLU A 199 -5.43 15.48 -5.52
N PHE A 200 -5.63 15.15 -6.79
CA PHE A 200 -6.49 15.92 -7.69
C PHE A 200 -7.94 16.04 -7.16
N ALA A 201 -8.52 14.93 -6.69
CA ALA A 201 -9.88 14.91 -6.13
C ALA A 201 -9.98 15.77 -4.87
N THR A 202 -8.98 15.76 -3.99
CA THR A 202 -8.94 16.61 -2.79
C THR A 202 -8.81 18.08 -3.13
N LEU A 203 -8.02 18.44 -4.14
CA LEU A 203 -7.92 19.82 -4.63
C LEU A 203 -9.24 20.30 -5.26
N CYS A 204 -9.94 19.46 -6.03
CA CYS A 204 -11.27 19.77 -6.54
C CYS A 204 -12.28 20.05 -5.39
N LEU A 205 -12.25 19.21 -4.35
CA LEU A 205 -13.09 19.42 -3.17
C LEU A 205 -12.70 20.70 -2.41
N GLY A 206 -11.40 21.02 -2.36
CA GLY A 206 -10.90 22.29 -1.84
C GLY A 206 -11.41 23.50 -2.62
N ALA A 207 -11.44 23.41 -3.95
CA ALA A 207 -12.04 24.45 -4.81
C ALA A 207 -13.53 24.65 -4.51
N LEU A 208 -14.31 23.57 -4.41
CA LEU A 208 -15.72 23.62 -4.05
C LEU A 208 -15.93 24.22 -2.65
N THR A 209 -15.06 23.88 -1.70
CA THR A 209 -15.07 24.45 -0.35
C THR A 209 -14.79 25.96 -0.39
N ALA A 210 -13.84 26.40 -1.22
CA ALA A 210 -13.52 27.82 -1.41
C ALA A 210 -14.74 28.60 -1.98
N VAL A 211 -15.38 28.06 -3.01
CA VAL A 211 -16.61 28.62 -3.57
C VAL A 211 -17.72 28.68 -2.51
N GLY A 212 -17.92 27.59 -1.78
CA GLY A 212 -18.87 27.52 -0.69
C GLY A 212 -18.64 28.61 0.35
N LEU A 213 -17.40 28.80 0.82
CA LEU A 213 -17.05 29.84 1.79
C LEU A 213 -17.33 31.27 1.32
N VAL A 214 -17.29 31.50 0.00
CA VAL A 214 -17.58 32.81 -0.58
C VAL A 214 -19.10 33.04 -0.69
N VAL A 215 -19.85 32.01 -1.10
CA VAL A 215 -21.30 32.09 -1.31
C VAL A 215 -22.06 32.06 0.02
N ASN A 216 -21.81 31.06 0.83
CA ASN A 216 -22.38 30.88 2.15
C ASN A 216 -21.43 30.03 3.01
N PRO A 217 -20.87 30.54 4.11
CA PRO A 217 -19.89 29.86 4.94
C PRO A 217 -20.32 28.47 5.45
N PHE A 218 -21.62 28.28 5.65
CA PHE A 218 -22.16 27.01 6.11
C PHE A 218 -22.03 25.89 5.07
N LEU A 219 -21.87 26.23 3.77
CA LEU A 219 -21.62 25.22 2.73
C LEU A 219 -20.29 24.51 2.90
N ALA A 220 -19.30 25.16 3.52
CA ALA A 220 -18.00 24.52 3.81
C ALA A 220 -18.13 23.32 4.79
N LEU A 221 -19.19 23.27 5.61
CA LEU A 221 -19.45 22.14 6.51
C LEU A 221 -19.72 20.85 5.73
N PHE A 222 -20.27 20.91 4.51
CA PHE A 222 -20.51 19.74 3.68
C PHE A 222 -19.23 19.11 3.10
N ALA A 223 -18.12 19.84 3.12
CA ALA A 223 -16.82 19.28 2.73
C ALA A 223 -16.34 18.21 3.74
N LEU A 224 -16.63 18.39 5.03
CA LEU A 224 -16.16 17.48 6.08
C LEU A 224 -16.66 16.05 5.90
N PRO A 225 -17.97 15.74 5.76
CA PRO A 225 -18.42 14.37 5.52
C PRO A 225 -17.90 13.81 4.19
N ALA A 226 -17.75 14.63 3.13
CA ALA A 226 -17.21 14.18 1.86
C ALA A 226 -15.75 13.74 1.99
N VAL A 227 -14.90 14.50 2.69
CA VAL A 227 -13.50 14.13 2.98
C VAL A 227 -13.41 12.88 3.85
N LEU A 228 -14.28 12.77 4.85
CA LEU A 228 -14.31 11.60 5.74
C LEU A 228 -14.74 10.32 5.01
N LEU A 229 -15.69 10.41 4.08
CA LEU A 229 -16.10 9.30 3.22
C LEU A 229 -14.95 8.89 2.29
N LEU A 230 -14.25 9.86 1.69
CA LEU A 230 -13.09 9.61 0.86
C LEU A 230 -11.96 8.94 1.68
N HIS A 231 -11.69 9.43 2.88
CA HIS A 231 -10.73 8.83 3.80
C HIS A 231 -11.07 7.37 4.12
N ARG A 232 -12.34 7.08 4.40
CA ARG A 232 -12.82 5.72 4.65
C ARG A 232 -12.68 4.82 3.41
N ALA A 233 -13.01 5.32 2.22
CA ALA A 233 -12.91 4.56 0.98
C ALA A 233 -11.45 4.18 0.65
N VAL A 234 -10.52 5.13 0.81
CA VAL A 234 -9.09 4.87 0.61
C VAL A 234 -8.57 3.89 1.64
N LEU A 235 -8.95 4.06 2.92
CA LEU A 235 -8.57 3.13 3.97
C LEU A 235 -9.10 1.71 3.70
N ALA A 236 -10.36 1.56 3.26
CA ALA A 236 -10.95 0.26 2.93
C ALA A 236 -10.16 -0.44 1.81
N ARG A 237 -9.80 0.29 0.73
CA ARG A 237 -8.95 -0.24 -0.36
C ARG A 237 -7.58 -0.72 0.14
N HIS A 238 -6.92 0.05 1.00
CA HIS A 238 -5.63 -0.36 1.56
C HIS A 238 -5.74 -1.60 2.46
N LEU A 239 -6.84 -1.72 3.23
CA LEU A 239 -7.11 -2.92 4.03
C LEU A 239 -7.39 -4.14 3.14
N GLU A 240 -8.12 -3.96 2.04
CA GLU A 240 -8.33 -5.01 1.04
C GLU A 240 -7.01 -5.43 0.38
N GLN A 241 -6.16 -4.48 -0.01
CA GLN A 241 -4.83 -4.76 -0.56
C GLN A 241 -3.92 -5.44 0.45
N ALA A 242 -3.91 -4.98 1.70
CA ALA A 242 -3.16 -5.63 2.78
C ALA A 242 -3.69 -7.05 3.08
N ALA A 243 -5.00 -7.31 2.83
CA ALA A 243 -5.59 -8.64 2.94
C ALA A 243 -5.29 -9.57 1.73
N ILE A 244 -4.75 -9.05 0.61
CA ILE A 244 -4.38 -9.83 -0.57
C ILE A 244 -3.06 -10.55 -0.39
N THR A 245 -2.11 -9.96 0.32
CA THR A 245 -0.76 -10.49 0.51
C THR A 245 -0.46 -10.78 1.98
N ASP A 246 0.19 -11.91 2.23
CA ASP A 246 0.70 -12.26 3.55
C ASP A 246 1.91 -11.38 3.92
N PRO A 247 1.90 -10.69 5.07
CA PRO A 247 2.94 -9.71 5.40
C PRO A 247 4.31 -10.31 5.70
N LYS A 248 4.41 -11.62 5.97
CA LYS A 248 5.67 -12.31 6.28
C LYS A 248 6.36 -12.83 5.02
N THR A 249 5.57 -13.25 4.04
CA THR A 249 6.08 -13.90 2.83
C THR A 249 5.87 -13.09 1.55
N GLY A 250 4.98 -12.07 1.59
CA GLY A 250 4.57 -11.31 0.42
C GLY A 250 3.80 -12.14 -0.62
N LEU A 251 3.46 -13.41 -0.33
CA LEU A 251 2.62 -14.26 -1.16
C LEU A 251 1.15 -13.89 -1.04
N LEU A 252 0.29 -14.44 -1.91
CA LEU A 252 -1.14 -14.28 -1.76
C LEU A 252 -1.61 -14.91 -0.44
N THR A 253 -2.55 -14.22 0.24
CA THR A 253 -3.28 -14.86 1.35
C THR A 253 -4.18 -15.98 0.83
N ALA A 254 -4.59 -16.89 1.70
CA ALA A 254 -5.50 -18.00 1.34
C ALA A 254 -6.74 -17.52 0.57
N SER A 255 -7.39 -16.46 1.05
CA SER A 255 -8.61 -15.93 0.43
C SER A 255 -8.35 -15.29 -0.94
N ALA A 256 -7.25 -14.54 -1.08
CA ALA A 256 -6.87 -13.92 -2.35
C ALA A 256 -6.45 -14.97 -3.39
N TRP A 257 -5.70 -16.00 -2.97
CA TRP A 257 -5.31 -17.10 -3.81
C TRP A 257 -6.56 -17.87 -4.29
N HIS A 258 -7.48 -18.23 -3.38
CA HIS A 258 -8.71 -18.96 -3.71
C HIS A 258 -9.53 -18.21 -4.76
N THR A 259 -9.80 -16.93 -4.55
CA THR A 259 -10.55 -16.08 -5.48
C THR A 259 -9.89 -16.01 -6.87
N ARG A 260 -8.56 -15.93 -6.94
CA ARG A 260 -7.83 -15.89 -8.21
C ARG A 260 -7.81 -17.25 -8.89
N ALA A 261 -7.64 -18.32 -8.13
CA ALA A 261 -7.67 -19.70 -8.65
C ALA A 261 -9.03 -20.04 -9.24
N GLU A 262 -10.14 -19.68 -8.58
CA GLU A 262 -11.49 -19.85 -9.12
C GLU A 262 -11.68 -19.14 -10.46
N ARG A 263 -11.20 -17.88 -10.56
CA ARG A 263 -11.27 -17.11 -11.81
C ARG A 263 -10.44 -17.74 -12.93
N GLU A 264 -9.28 -18.30 -12.60
CA GLU A 264 -8.42 -18.96 -13.57
C GLU A 264 -9.04 -20.24 -14.11
N LEU A 265 -9.59 -21.08 -13.24
CA LEU A 265 -10.27 -22.32 -13.62
C LEU A 265 -11.60 -22.08 -14.35
N ALA A 266 -12.28 -20.96 -14.10
CA ALA A 266 -13.54 -20.60 -14.74
C ALA A 266 -13.38 -20.02 -16.16
N ARG A 267 -12.15 -19.81 -16.66
CA ARG A 267 -11.94 -19.26 -18.01
C ARG A 267 -12.46 -20.24 -19.08
N PRO A 268 -13.22 -19.75 -20.08
CA PRO A 268 -13.60 -20.57 -21.22
C PRO A 268 -12.34 -21.08 -21.92
N ALA A 269 -12.26 -22.39 -22.18
CA ALA A 269 -11.05 -23.06 -22.68
C ALA A 269 -9.84 -22.99 -21.76
N ALA A 270 -10.05 -23.03 -20.44
CA ALA A 270 -8.95 -23.17 -19.50
C ALA A 270 -8.13 -24.41 -19.86
N ALA A 271 -6.83 -24.19 -20.08
CA ALA A 271 -5.91 -25.31 -20.28
C ALA A 271 -5.82 -26.12 -18.96
N PRO A 272 -5.42 -27.41 -19.05
CA PRO A 272 -5.21 -28.21 -17.84
C PRO A 272 -4.36 -27.44 -16.82
N SER A 273 -4.71 -27.56 -15.55
CA SER A 273 -4.05 -26.87 -14.46
C SER A 273 -3.81 -27.83 -13.30
N ALA A 274 -2.92 -27.50 -12.38
CA ALA A 274 -2.69 -28.34 -11.21
C ALA A 274 -2.60 -27.51 -9.94
N VAL A 275 -3.10 -28.04 -8.85
CA VAL A 275 -2.96 -27.47 -7.49
C VAL A 275 -1.92 -28.29 -6.73
N LEU A 276 -0.96 -27.59 -6.13
CA LEU A 276 0.01 -28.16 -5.20
C LEU A 276 -0.28 -27.60 -3.80
N VAL A 277 -0.43 -28.48 -2.81
CA VAL A 277 -0.47 -28.11 -1.39
C VAL A 277 0.86 -28.55 -0.78
N ILE A 278 1.54 -27.59 -0.15
CA ILE A 278 2.94 -27.72 0.29
C ILE A 278 3.01 -27.39 1.76
N ASP A 279 3.70 -28.21 2.53
CA ASP A 279 3.88 -27.99 3.97
C ASP A 279 5.38 -28.14 4.32
N LEU A 280 5.89 -27.19 5.09
CA LEU A 280 7.28 -27.16 5.53
C LEU A 280 7.47 -28.16 6.68
N ASP A 281 8.20 -29.21 6.42
CA ASP A 281 8.43 -30.29 7.38
C ASP A 281 9.20 -29.78 8.62
N HIS A 282 8.74 -30.18 9.80
CA HIS A 282 9.40 -29.88 11.08
C HIS A 282 9.58 -28.39 11.39
N PHE A 283 8.78 -27.49 10.81
CA PHE A 283 8.91 -26.04 11.02
C PHE A 283 8.78 -25.63 12.48
N LYS A 284 7.97 -26.35 13.26
CA LYS A 284 7.89 -26.13 14.69
C LYS A 284 9.26 -26.27 15.39
N GLU A 285 10.08 -27.23 15.00
CA GLU A 285 11.42 -27.42 15.57
C GLU A 285 12.35 -26.24 15.26
N VAL A 286 12.20 -25.61 14.08
CA VAL A 286 12.90 -24.37 13.71
C VAL A 286 12.51 -23.23 14.67
N ASN A 287 11.21 -23.06 14.90
CA ASN A 287 10.70 -22.04 15.83
C ASN A 287 11.14 -22.30 17.28
N ASP A 288 11.04 -23.55 17.74
CA ASP A 288 11.40 -23.94 19.10
C ASP A 288 12.91 -23.76 19.36
N ARG A 289 13.74 -23.96 18.34
CA ARG A 289 15.21 -23.87 18.44
C ARG A 289 15.75 -22.46 18.25
N HIS A 290 15.18 -21.69 17.32
CA HIS A 290 15.74 -20.41 16.86
C HIS A 290 14.81 -19.20 17.11
N GLY A 291 13.60 -19.46 17.61
CA GLY A 291 12.60 -18.41 17.86
C GLY A 291 11.76 -18.04 16.64
N HIS A 292 10.65 -17.38 16.88
CA HIS A 292 9.66 -17.04 15.84
C HIS A 292 10.19 -16.05 14.77
N ILE A 293 11.13 -15.17 15.12
CA ILE A 293 11.72 -14.22 14.16
C ILE A 293 12.53 -14.99 13.11
N ALA A 294 13.31 -15.99 13.54
CA ALA A 294 14.05 -16.88 12.66
C ALA A 294 13.09 -17.72 11.79
N GLY A 295 12.00 -18.21 12.38
CA GLY A 295 10.94 -18.89 11.61
C GLY A 295 10.33 -18.01 10.53
N ASP A 296 10.10 -16.73 10.82
CA ASP A 296 9.59 -15.77 9.84
C ASP A 296 10.59 -15.55 8.69
N SER A 297 11.90 -15.49 8.98
CA SER A 297 12.95 -15.41 7.94
C SER A 297 12.98 -16.68 7.07
N VAL A 298 12.81 -17.86 7.67
CA VAL A 298 12.71 -19.12 6.94
C VAL A 298 11.48 -19.15 6.04
N LEU A 299 10.31 -18.72 6.53
CA LEU A 299 9.09 -18.61 5.71
C LEU A 299 9.26 -17.68 4.52
N GLY A 300 9.92 -16.52 4.71
CA GLY A 300 10.26 -15.59 3.64
C GLY A 300 11.14 -16.23 2.56
N ALA A 301 12.22 -16.89 2.97
CA ALA A 301 13.14 -17.57 2.05
C ALA A 301 12.48 -18.72 1.28
N VAL A 302 11.62 -19.50 1.95
CA VAL A 302 10.82 -20.56 1.28
C VAL A 302 9.88 -19.92 0.25
N ALA A 303 9.21 -18.83 0.59
CA ALA A 303 8.32 -18.11 -0.33
C ALA A 303 9.04 -17.60 -1.58
N GLU A 304 10.23 -17.04 -1.42
CA GLU A 304 11.09 -16.61 -2.55
C GLU A 304 11.52 -17.82 -3.39
N GLY A 305 11.91 -18.91 -2.75
CA GLY A 305 12.25 -20.16 -3.43
C GLY A 305 11.08 -20.72 -4.25
N LEU A 306 9.87 -20.74 -3.68
CA LEU A 306 8.66 -21.16 -4.41
C LEU A 306 8.38 -20.28 -5.63
N ARG A 307 8.51 -18.94 -5.50
CA ARG A 307 8.33 -18.02 -6.63
C ARG A 307 9.37 -18.23 -7.74
N ALA A 308 10.60 -18.52 -7.39
CA ALA A 308 11.66 -18.75 -8.38
C ALA A 308 11.45 -20.03 -9.21
N GLU A 309 10.71 -20.99 -8.67
CA GLU A 309 10.47 -22.29 -9.31
C GLU A 309 9.18 -22.35 -10.15
N VAL A 310 8.36 -21.29 -10.14
CA VAL A 310 7.10 -21.21 -10.89
C VAL A 310 7.12 -20.05 -11.88
N ARG A 311 6.18 -20.05 -12.82
CA ARG A 311 6.07 -19.00 -13.85
C ARG A 311 5.28 -17.79 -13.30
N ASP A 312 5.40 -16.62 -13.93
CA ASP A 312 4.68 -15.41 -13.55
C ASP A 312 3.14 -15.56 -13.58
N GLN A 313 2.64 -16.47 -14.42
CA GLN A 313 1.20 -16.76 -14.53
C GLN A 313 0.69 -17.70 -13.43
N ASP A 314 1.58 -18.41 -12.75
CA ASP A 314 1.22 -19.34 -11.68
C ASP A 314 0.89 -18.54 -10.39
N LEU A 315 -0.03 -19.06 -9.60
CA LEU A 315 -0.44 -18.40 -8.36
C LEU A 315 0.20 -19.08 -7.16
N VAL A 316 0.96 -18.32 -6.39
CA VAL A 316 1.56 -18.81 -5.14
C VAL A 316 0.91 -18.10 -3.95
N GLY A 317 0.45 -18.86 -2.98
CA GLY A 317 -0.20 -18.37 -1.77
C GLY A 317 0.32 -19.04 -0.51
N ARG A 318 0.10 -18.36 0.63
CA ARG A 318 0.31 -18.94 1.96
C ARG A 318 -1.04 -19.13 2.63
N PHE A 319 -1.34 -20.36 3.04
CA PHE A 319 -2.63 -20.70 3.65
C PHE A 319 -2.65 -20.46 5.15
N GLY A 320 -1.51 -20.52 5.82
CA GLY A 320 -1.35 -20.27 7.24
C GLY A 320 -0.18 -21.06 7.81
N GLY A 321 0.32 -20.67 8.99
CA GLY A 321 1.44 -21.39 9.60
C GLY A 321 2.60 -21.61 8.66
N GLU A 322 2.85 -22.87 8.32
CA GLU A 322 3.90 -23.40 7.44
C GLU A 322 3.36 -23.94 6.10
N GLU A 323 2.08 -23.66 5.78
CA GLU A 323 1.40 -24.21 4.60
C GLU A 323 1.38 -23.20 3.44
N PHE A 324 1.78 -23.69 2.26
CA PHE A 324 1.76 -22.94 1.00
C PHE A 324 0.92 -23.66 -0.05
N VAL A 325 0.44 -22.92 -1.03
CA VAL A 325 -0.34 -23.45 -2.13
C VAL A 325 0.11 -22.83 -3.44
N VAL A 326 0.15 -23.65 -4.49
CA VAL A 326 0.49 -23.21 -5.85
C VAL A 326 -0.61 -23.68 -6.81
N LEU A 327 -1.10 -22.78 -7.67
CA LEU A 327 -1.84 -23.14 -8.86
C LEU A 327 -0.92 -23.01 -10.07
N LEU A 328 -0.61 -24.11 -10.70
CA LEU A 328 0.08 -24.18 -11.98
C LEU A 328 -0.96 -24.02 -13.09
N ALA A 329 -0.97 -22.85 -13.76
CA ALA A 329 -1.95 -22.51 -14.77
C ALA A 329 -1.46 -22.93 -16.16
N GLY A 330 -2.33 -23.60 -16.92
CA GLY A 330 -2.01 -23.97 -18.32
C GLY A 330 -0.80 -24.88 -18.44
N VAL A 331 -0.73 -25.91 -17.63
CA VAL A 331 0.34 -26.92 -17.70
C VAL A 331 -0.05 -27.98 -18.73
N ASP A 332 0.86 -28.32 -19.63
CA ASP A 332 0.72 -29.53 -20.45
C ASP A 332 0.73 -30.73 -19.50
N VAL A 333 -0.43 -31.33 -19.30
CA VAL A 333 -0.57 -32.46 -18.38
C VAL A 333 -0.51 -33.76 -19.17
N SER A 334 0.57 -34.49 -19.02
CA SER A 334 0.69 -35.88 -19.48
C SER A 334 -0.38 -36.75 -18.83
N ALA A 335 -0.79 -37.83 -19.53
CA ALA A 335 -1.84 -38.71 -19.04
C ALA A 335 -1.57 -39.34 -17.67
N ASP A 336 -0.31 -39.41 -17.26
CA ASP A 336 0.14 -39.95 -15.97
C ASP A 336 0.47 -38.85 -14.94
N GLY A 337 0.48 -37.54 -15.34
CA GLY A 337 0.78 -36.40 -14.46
C GLY A 337 2.29 -36.24 -14.16
N THR A 338 3.16 -36.85 -14.96
CA THR A 338 4.63 -36.78 -14.77
C THR A 338 5.15 -35.35 -14.83
N ASP A 339 4.57 -34.49 -15.67
CA ASP A 339 4.99 -33.08 -15.80
C ASP A 339 4.72 -32.28 -14.53
N VAL A 340 3.55 -32.49 -13.92
CA VAL A 340 3.18 -31.86 -12.64
C VAL A 340 4.09 -32.36 -11.51
N LEU A 341 4.36 -33.68 -11.50
CA LEU A 341 5.29 -34.26 -10.52
C LEU A 341 6.71 -33.73 -10.69
N ALA A 342 7.19 -33.53 -11.92
CA ALA A 342 8.50 -32.96 -12.17
C ALA A 342 8.63 -31.52 -11.67
N ILE A 343 7.59 -30.68 -11.84
CA ILE A 343 7.56 -29.32 -11.29
C ILE A 343 7.54 -29.36 -9.75
N ALA A 344 6.70 -30.19 -9.16
CA ALA A 344 6.61 -30.34 -7.71
C ALA A 344 7.91 -30.86 -7.09
N GLU A 345 8.61 -31.80 -7.76
CA GLU A 345 9.90 -32.31 -7.32
C GLU A 345 10.99 -31.25 -7.44
N ARG A 346 10.97 -30.40 -8.48
CA ARG A 346 11.87 -29.25 -8.60
C ARG A 346 11.68 -28.27 -7.45
N ILE A 347 10.43 -27.95 -7.10
CA ILE A 347 10.09 -27.12 -5.93
C ILE A 347 10.64 -27.74 -4.65
N ARG A 348 10.39 -29.05 -4.42
CA ARG A 348 10.89 -29.78 -3.24
C ARG A 348 12.41 -29.72 -3.15
N ALA A 349 13.10 -29.97 -4.25
CA ALA A 349 14.56 -29.94 -4.32
C ALA A 349 15.10 -28.52 -4.12
N GLY A 350 14.44 -27.50 -4.67
CA GLY A 350 14.77 -26.08 -4.47
C GLY A 350 14.72 -25.71 -3.00
N VAL A 351 13.65 -26.08 -2.30
CA VAL A 351 13.54 -25.82 -0.84
C VAL A 351 14.62 -26.59 -0.07
N ALA A 352 14.91 -27.85 -0.41
CA ALA A 352 15.95 -28.62 0.25
C ALA A 352 17.38 -28.06 0.06
N ALA A 353 17.60 -27.27 -0.99
CA ALA A 353 18.86 -26.61 -1.27
C ALA A 353 18.99 -25.24 -0.58
N LEU A 354 17.91 -24.71 0.02
CA LEU A 354 17.94 -23.40 0.66
C LEU A 354 18.93 -23.36 1.83
N ARG A 355 19.61 -22.23 1.91
CA ARG A 355 20.46 -21.85 3.04
C ARG A 355 20.00 -20.48 3.52
N VAL A 356 19.34 -20.45 4.66
CA VAL A 356 18.75 -19.24 5.22
C VAL A 356 19.63 -18.69 6.33
N GLU A 357 20.17 -17.50 6.17
CA GLU A 357 20.92 -16.83 7.23
C GLU A 357 19.93 -16.16 8.19
N ILE A 358 20.01 -16.50 9.47
CA ILE A 358 19.21 -15.90 10.53
C ILE A 358 20.12 -15.13 11.49
N ASP A 359 19.68 -13.97 11.95
CA ASP A 359 20.40 -13.19 12.96
C ASP A 359 20.17 -13.81 14.35
N THR A 360 21.26 -14.13 15.04
CA THR A 360 21.23 -14.57 16.43
C THR A 360 22.08 -13.64 17.31
N PRO A 361 21.89 -13.63 18.63
CA PRO A 361 22.73 -12.83 19.54
C PRO A 361 24.23 -13.10 19.40
N ASP A 362 24.58 -14.31 18.94
CA ASP A 362 25.97 -14.75 18.74
C ASP A 362 26.47 -14.54 17.30
N GLY A 363 25.69 -13.88 16.44
CA GLY A 363 25.99 -13.61 15.04
C GLY A 363 25.10 -14.36 14.04
N PRO A 364 25.32 -14.18 12.72
CA PRO A 364 24.53 -14.85 11.70
C PRO A 364 24.74 -16.37 11.72
N LEU A 365 23.64 -17.13 11.73
CA LEU A 365 23.61 -18.58 11.73
C LEU A 365 22.89 -19.11 10.48
N PRO A 366 23.50 -19.98 9.67
CA PRO A 366 22.82 -20.60 8.54
C PRO A 366 21.90 -21.74 8.99
N VAL A 367 20.61 -21.63 8.65
CA VAL A 367 19.63 -22.73 8.74
C VAL A 367 19.64 -23.48 7.41
N THR A 368 19.87 -24.78 7.47
CA THR A 368 19.92 -25.70 6.31
C THR A 368 19.13 -26.97 6.61
N GLY A 369 18.91 -27.81 5.59
CA GLY A 369 18.19 -29.06 5.76
C GLY A 369 16.68 -28.88 5.87
N LEU A 370 16.16 -27.75 5.38
CA LEU A 370 14.72 -27.52 5.25
C LEU A 370 14.16 -28.51 4.24
N THR A 371 13.01 -29.10 4.54
CA THR A 371 12.30 -29.99 3.61
C THR A 371 10.82 -29.69 3.55
N VAL A 372 10.19 -30.06 2.44
CA VAL A 372 8.74 -29.89 2.24
C VAL A 372 8.11 -31.20 1.80
N SER A 373 6.91 -31.45 2.27
CA SER A 373 6.01 -32.46 1.74
C SER A 373 5.02 -31.79 0.80
N ILE A 374 4.74 -32.40 -0.37
CA ILE A 374 3.89 -31.83 -1.40
C ILE A 374 2.83 -32.84 -1.82
N GLY A 375 1.57 -32.39 -1.82
CA GLY A 375 0.44 -33.07 -2.45
C GLY A 375 0.00 -32.35 -3.71
N ALA A 376 -0.21 -33.08 -4.80
CA ALA A 376 -0.59 -32.51 -6.09
C ALA A 376 -1.96 -33.05 -6.55
N ALA A 377 -2.78 -32.17 -7.16
CA ALA A 377 -4.05 -32.53 -7.80
C ALA A 377 -4.17 -31.84 -9.15
N ILE A 378 -4.69 -32.54 -10.16
CA ILE A 378 -4.77 -32.10 -11.54
C ILE A 378 -6.24 -31.81 -11.93
N HIS A 379 -6.50 -30.64 -12.48
CA HIS A 379 -7.77 -30.25 -13.10
C HIS A 379 -7.84 -30.75 -14.55
N PRO A 380 -8.94 -31.34 -15.00
CA PRO A 380 -10.17 -31.66 -14.26
C PRO A 380 -10.17 -33.08 -13.63
N ARG A 381 -9.04 -33.83 -13.72
CA ARG A 381 -8.93 -35.25 -13.35
C ARG A 381 -9.26 -35.54 -11.88
N HIS A 382 -8.87 -34.67 -10.95
CA HIS A 382 -9.05 -34.85 -9.51
C HIS A 382 -10.09 -33.91 -8.90
N GLY A 383 -10.69 -33.06 -9.74
CA GLY A 383 -11.75 -32.12 -9.35
C GLY A 383 -11.96 -31.06 -10.42
N THR A 384 -13.17 -30.51 -10.49
CA THR A 384 -13.58 -29.50 -11.47
C THR A 384 -13.63 -28.08 -10.90
N ASP A 385 -13.48 -27.95 -9.59
CA ASP A 385 -13.43 -26.67 -8.88
C ASP A 385 -12.25 -26.64 -7.89
N VAL A 386 -11.93 -25.44 -7.39
CA VAL A 386 -10.81 -25.22 -6.49
C VAL A 386 -10.95 -26.04 -5.21
N GLY A 387 -12.15 -26.14 -4.64
CA GLY A 387 -12.40 -26.88 -3.41
C GLY A 387 -12.10 -28.37 -3.54
N ALA A 388 -12.59 -28.99 -4.60
CA ALA A 388 -12.34 -30.42 -4.92
C ALA A 388 -10.83 -30.69 -5.14
N LEU A 389 -10.14 -29.81 -5.89
CA LEU A 389 -8.71 -29.93 -6.13
C LEU A 389 -7.88 -29.78 -4.84
N MET A 390 -8.24 -28.80 -4.02
CA MET A 390 -7.60 -28.60 -2.71
C MET A 390 -7.75 -29.83 -1.81
N HIS A 391 -8.96 -30.37 -1.73
CA HIS A 391 -9.23 -31.57 -0.94
C HIS A 391 -8.41 -32.79 -1.44
N ALA A 392 -8.34 -32.97 -2.76
CA ALA A 392 -7.55 -34.07 -3.36
C ALA A 392 -6.05 -33.89 -3.13
N ALA A 393 -5.53 -32.65 -3.27
CA ALA A 393 -4.13 -32.34 -3.00
C ALA A 393 -3.76 -32.49 -1.52
N ASP A 394 -4.66 -32.11 -0.59
CA ASP A 394 -4.45 -32.26 0.84
C ASP A 394 -4.38 -33.74 1.25
N ALA A 395 -5.26 -34.58 0.71
CA ALA A 395 -5.19 -36.03 0.91
C ALA A 395 -3.83 -36.62 0.42
N ALA A 396 -3.34 -36.12 -0.71
CA ALA A 396 -2.02 -36.53 -1.24
C ALA A 396 -0.87 -36.01 -0.36
N LEU A 397 -0.96 -34.78 0.16
CA LEU A 397 -0.01 -34.24 1.13
C LEU A 397 0.04 -35.07 2.42
N TYR A 398 -1.13 -35.44 2.93
CA TYR A 398 -1.19 -36.32 4.09
C TYR A 398 -0.49 -37.65 3.85
N ALA A 399 -0.68 -38.25 2.64
CA ALA A 399 0.04 -39.48 2.24
C ALA A 399 1.55 -39.24 2.14
N ALA A 400 2.00 -38.07 1.64
CA ALA A 400 3.41 -37.70 1.61
C ALA A 400 4.00 -37.60 3.02
N LYS A 401 3.33 -36.95 3.96
CA LYS A 401 3.75 -36.84 5.36
C LYS A 401 3.87 -38.24 6.04
N ARG A 402 2.93 -39.16 5.75
CA ARG A 402 2.98 -40.54 6.26
C ARG A 402 4.05 -41.39 5.62
N ALA A 403 4.45 -41.10 4.40
CA ALA A 403 5.52 -41.84 3.68
C ALA A 403 6.95 -41.50 4.14
N GLY A 404 7.11 -40.63 5.15
CA GLY A 404 8.40 -40.22 5.69
C GLY A 404 8.78 -38.78 5.43
N ARG A 405 7.82 -37.94 4.94
CA ARG A 405 8.04 -36.55 4.57
C ARG A 405 9.00 -36.33 3.41
N ASN A 406 9.41 -35.08 3.13
CA ASN A 406 10.35 -34.71 2.07
C ASN A 406 10.07 -35.44 0.75
N THR A 407 8.82 -35.46 0.31
CA THR A 407 8.38 -36.23 -0.87
C THR A 407 7.15 -35.58 -1.52
N VAL A 408 6.95 -35.91 -2.79
CA VAL A 408 5.79 -35.50 -3.58
C VAL A 408 4.83 -36.67 -3.75
N ARG A 409 3.54 -36.41 -3.67
CA ARG A 409 2.48 -37.38 -3.99
C ARG A 409 1.42 -36.74 -4.89
N LEU A 410 1.01 -37.49 -5.92
CA LEU A 410 -0.14 -37.13 -6.75
C LEU A 410 -1.41 -37.72 -6.13
N ALA A 411 -2.50 -36.99 -6.16
CA ALA A 411 -3.80 -37.46 -5.74
C ALA A 411 -4.20 -38.75 -6.52
N ALA A 412 -4.87 -39.66 -5.87
CA ALA A 412 -5.48 -40.80 -6.54
C ALA A 412 -6.61 -40.30 -7.45
N ALA A 413 -6.73 -40.89 -8.65
CA ALA A 413 -7.86 -40.59 -9.50
C ALA A 413 -9.17 -40.80 -8.73
N ALA A 414 -10.10 -39.86 -8.84
CA ALA A 414 -11.44 -40.07 -8.30
C ALA A 414 -11.98 -41.38 -8.87
N ALA A 415 -12.36 -42.30 -7.97
CA ALA A 415 -13.02 -43.50 -8.41
C ALA A 415 -14.26 -43.09 -9.18
N ALA A 416 -14.29 -43.35 -10.49
CA ALA A 416 -15.51 -43.19 -11.25
C ALA A 416 -16.54 -44.11 -10.58
N ASP A 417 -17.60 -43.55 -10.02
CA ASP A 417 -18.74 -44.30 -9.56
C ASP A 417 -19.33 -45.04 -10.74
N VAL A 418 -18.83 -46.24 -10.93
CA VAL A 418 -19.48 -47.24 -11.79
C VAL A 418 -20.73 -47.73 -11.02
N LEU A 419 -21.76 -46.93 -11.06
CA LEU A 419 -23.12 -47.44 -10.83
C LEU A 419 -23.50 -48.31 -12.04
N THR A 420 -22.87 -49.46 -12.18
CA THR A 420 -23.48 -50.59 -12.84
C THR A 420 -24.52 -51.17 -11.89
N GLN A 421 -25.76 -50.72 -12.02
CA GLN A 421 -26.89 -51.49 -11.53
C GLN A 421 -26.85 -52.88 -12.20
N PRO A 422 -26.88 -53.98 -11.47
CA PRO A 422 -27.21 -55.26 -12.08
C PRO A 422 -28.69 -55.26 -12.42
N GLU A 423 -29.02 -55.40 -13.73
CA GLU A 423 -30.32 -55.79 -14.17
C GLU A 423 -30.70 -57.09 -13.47
N ALA A 424 -31.83 -57.10 -12.78
CA ALA A 424 -32.46 -58.30 -12.25
C ALA A 424 -33.07 -59.09 -13.42
N PRO A 425 -32.77 -60.37 -13.60
CA PRO A 425 -33.51 -61.18 -14.52
C PRO A 425 -34.85 -61.63 -13.91
N HIS A 426 -35.91 -61.49 -14.68
CA HIS A 426 -37.29 -62.03 -14.68
C HIS A 426 -37.80 -62.84 -13.50
#